data_6933ac02299f826152e73ef8fb85b66c
#
_entry.id   6933ac02299f826152e73ef8fb85b66c
#
_cell.length_a   1.000
_cell.length_b   1.000
_cell.length_c   1.000
_cell.angle_alpha   90.00
_cell.angle_beta   90.00
_cell.angle_gamma   90.00
#
_symmetry.space_group_name_H-M   'P 1'
#
loop_
_entity.id
_entity.type
_entity.pdbx_description
1 polymer ?
#
loop_
_entity_poly.entity_id
_entity_poly.type
_entity_poly.pdbx_seq_one_letter_code
_entity_poly.pdbx_strand_id
1 'polypeptide(L)'
;THHHEDHAGGVRAYLAEGATLVTTAGNRAYFERIASARRTIAPDDLSAKPRRPVFEMVSKRRTFSDGERTVDLVDVGPSPHANEILVAYLPQERLVFQADLFGIGWGTPIPAANTTSVHFAKRLQELGLQVDRIAAVHGRTTTRAELEESLGKQVAATQ
;
A
#
# COMPACT_ATOMS: atom_id res chain seq x y z
N THR A 1 1.54 -0.34 1.22
CA THR A 1 0.60 0.04 2.29
C THR A 1 1.15 1.17 3.14
N HIS A 2 0.39 1.63 4.13
CA HIS A 2 0.69 2.79 4.95
C HIS A 2 0.30 2.53 6.42
N HIS A 3 0.42 3.53 7.28
CA HIS A 3 0.34 3.38 8.73
C HIS A 3 -1.07 3.34 9.33
N HIS A 4 -2.15 3.41 8.55
CA HIS A 4 -3.51 3.32 9.07
C HIS A 4 -3.77 1.95 9.72
N GLU A 5 -4.64 1.91 10.73
CA GLU A 5 -4.79 0.75 11.61
C GLU A 5 -5.31 -0.50 10.90
N ASP A 6 -6.19 -0.34 9.93
CA ASP A 6 -6.77 -1.41 9.10
C ASP A 6 -5.73 -2.06 8.14
N HIS A 7 -4.58 -1.39 7.92
CA HIS A 7 -3.45 -1.91 7.14
C HIS A 7 -2.27 -2.35 8.01
N ALA A 8 -2.08 -1.73 9.17
CA ALA A 8 -0.94 -1.95 10.05
C ALA A 8 -1.29 -2.74 11.32
N GLY A 9 -2.57 -2.94 11.64
CA GLY A 9 -3.02 -3.56 12.89
C GLY A 9 -2.48 -4.96 13.16
N GLY A 10 -2.24 -5.75 12.11
CA GLY A 10 -1.70 -7.11 12.22
C GLY A 10 -0.17 -7.21 12.33
N VAL A 11 0.58 -6.10 12.25
CA VAL A 11 2.05 -6.12 12.14
C VAL A 11 2.72 -6.84 13.31
N ARG A 12 2.16 -6.76 14.52
CA ARG A 12 2.74 -7.37 15.72
C ARG A 12 2.79 -8.90 15.67
N ALA A 13 1.81 -9.55 15.01
CA ALA A 13 1.82 -10.99 14.80
C ALA A 13 3.03 -11.42 13.93
N TYR A 14 3.28 -10.68 12.84
CA TYR A 14 4.46 -10.93 12.00
C TYR A 14 5.78 -10.66 12.71
N LEU A 15 5.85 -9.61 13.53
CA LEU A 15 7.05 -9.32 14.33
C LEU A 15 7.31 -10.42 15.38
N ALA A 16 6.27 -11.00 15.99
CA ALA A 16 6.41 -12.12 16.92
C ALA A 16 7.06 -13.34 16.25
N GLU A 17 6.76 -13.57 14.97
CA GLU A 17 7.39 -14.63 14.15
C GLU A 17 8.79 -14.25 13.63
N GLY A 18 9.27 -13.03 13.90
CA GLY A 18 10.60 -12.57 13.49
C GLY A 18 10.67 -12.07 12.05
N ALA A 19 9.54 -11.70 11.46
CA ALA A 19 9.52 -11.10 10.12
C ALA A 19 10.26 -9.76 10.09
N THR A 20 10.95 -9.49 8.97
CA THR A 20 11.50 -8.17 8.66
C THR A 20 10.38 -7.27 8.16
N LEU A 21 10.25 -6.08 8.74
CA LEU A 21 9.29 -5.08 8.31
C LEU A 21 9.90 -4.18 7.24
N VAL A 22 9.42 -4.33 6.01
CA VAL A 22 9.85 -3.52 4.88
C VAL A 22 8.94 -2.29 4.78
N THR A 23 9.48 -1.09 4.94
CA THR A 23 8.71 0.15 5.00
C THR A 23 9.55 1.36 4.56
N THR A 24 8.95 2.55 4.53
CA THR A 24 9.65 3.82 4.32
C THR A 24 10.28 4.34 5.61
N ALA A 25 11.26 5.23 5.49
CA ALA A 25 11.92 5.82 6.65
C ALA A 25 10.96 6.63 7.53
N GLY A 26 9.99 7.33 6.93
CA GLY A 26 9.00 8.12 7.66
C GLY A 26 8.05 7.31 8.53
N ASN A 27 7.75 6.07 8.13
CA ASN A 27 6.90 5.17 8.91
C ASN A 27 7.63 4.43 10.04
N ARG A 28 8.97 4.46 10.08
CA ARG A 28 9.76 3.70 11.04
C ARG A 28 9.36 3.96 12.50
N ALA A 29 9.32 5.21 12.90
CA ALA A 29 8.99 5.59 14.27
C ALA A 29 7.59 5.14 14.71
N TYR A 30 6.63 5.12 13.77
CA TYR A 30 5.29 4.59 14.02
C TYR A 30 5.33 3.09 14.33
N PHE A 31 6.03 2.30 13.52
CA PHE A 31 6.14 0.85 13.72
C PHE A 31 6.97 0.47 14.94
N GLU A 32 7.99 1.26 15.30
CA GLU A 32 8.73 1.09 16.56
C GLU A 32 7.82 1.28 17.78
N ARG A 33 6.93 2.30 17.76
CA ARG A 33 5.94 2.50 18.83
C ARG A 33 4.95 1.34 18.91
N ILE A 34 4.44 0.84 17.78
CA ILE A 34 3.54 -0.32 17.76
C ILE A 34 4.25 -1.55 18.33
N ALA A 35 5.48 -1.83 17.91
CA ALA A 35 6.24 -2.98 18.38
C ALA A 35 6.52 -2.94 19.89
N SER A 36 6.78 -1.75 20.44
CA SER A 36 7.07 -1.55 21.87
C SER A 36 5.83 -1.37 22.75
N ALA A 37 4.64 -1.22 22.16
CA ALA A 37 3.41 -0.99 22.90
C ALA A 37 3.10 -2.17 23.85
N ARG A 38 2.85 -1.86 25.12
CA ARG A 38 2.43 -2.84 26.11
C ARG A 38 0.96 -3.21 25.87
N ARG A 39 0.66 -4.50 25.74
CA ARG A 39 -0.69 -5.06 25.62
C ARG A 39 -1.07 -5.74 26.94
N THR A 40 -1.46 -4.95 27.93
CA THR A 40 -1.73 -5.46 29.30
C THR A 40 -3.14 -6.02 29.45
N ILE A 41 -4.12 -5.51 28.71
CA ILE A 41 -5.53 -5.96 28.80
C ILE A 41 -5.71 -7.24 27.97
N ALA A 42 -5.15 -7.29 26.75
CA ALA A 42 -5.19 -8.43 25.84
C ALA A 42 -3.78 -8.69 25.30
N PRO A 43 -2.93 -9.43 26.05
CA PRO A 43 -1.58 -9.75 25.59
C PRO A 43 -1.62 -10.54 24.27
N ASP A 44 -0.72 -10.18 23.36
CA ASP A 44 -0.50 -10.87 22.09
C ASP A 44 0.83 -11.66 22.10
N ASP A 45 1.10 -12.40 21.01
CA ASP A 45 2.31 -13.23 20.89
C ASP A 45 3.60 -12.43 21.02
N LEU A 46 3.63 -11.17 20.52
CA LEU A 46 4.79 -10.30 20.69
C LEU A 46 4.99 -9.87 22.15
N SER A 47 3.93 -9.75 22.93
CA SER A 47 4.01 -9.50 24.38
C SER A 47 4.52 -10.72 25.13
N ALA A 48 4.12 -11.92 24.72
CA ALA A 48 4.57 -13.19 25.31
C ALA A 48 6.02 -13.55 24.93
N LYS A 49 6.43 -13.20 23.70
CA LYS A 49 7.77 -13.45 23.16
C LYS A 49 8.36 -12.16 22.58
N PRO A 50 8.79 -11.22 23.42
CA PRO A 50 9.28 -9.92 22.95
C PRO A 50 10.44 -10.04 21.96
N ARG A 51 10.34 -9.38 20.83
CA ARG A 51 11.39 -9.29 19.79
C ARG A 51 11.61 -7.82 19.40
N ARG A 52 12.84 -7.48 19.11
CA ARG A 52 13.14 -6.20 18.47
C ARG A 52 12.75 -6.27 17.01
N PRO A 53 12.03 -5.26 16.48
CA PRO A 53 11.69 -5.24 15.07
C PRO A 53 12.95 -5.07 14.21
N VAL A 54 13.02 -5.87 13.14
CA VAL A 54 14.03 -5.69 12.09
C VAL A 54 13.38 -4.94 10.96
N PHE A 55 14.05 -3.87 10.49
CA PHE A 55 13.54 -3.02 9.43
C PHE A 55 14.41 -3.08 8.19
N GLU A 56 13.78 -3.07 7.03
CA GLU A 56 14.39 -2.77 5.75
C GLU A 56 13.71 -1.52 5.16
N MET A 57 14.51 -0.47 4.86
CA MET A 57 13.99 0.81 4.41
C MET A 57 13.94 0.90 2.89
N VAL A 58 12.78 1.27 2.36
CA VAL A 58 12.59 1.59 0.95
C VAL A 58 12.66 3.10 0.78
N SER A 59 13.61 3.59 -0.03
CA SER A 59 13.73 5.01 -0.33
C SER A 59 13.00 5.42 -1.62
N LYS A 60 12.99 4.54 -2.63
CA LYS A 60 12.27 4.72 -3.90
C LYS A 60 11.67 3.42 -4.40
N ARG A 61 12.50 2.39 -4.51
CA ARG A 61 12.11 1.07 -4.97
C ARG A 61 12.98 0.01 -4.30
N ARG A 62 12.38 -1.11 -3.96
CA ARG A 62 13.07 -2.31 -3.50
C ARG A 62 12.49 -3.51 -4.24
N THR A 63 13.36 -4.24 -4.92
CA THR A 63 12.99 -5.43 -5.70
C THR A 63 13.27 -6.71 -4.90
N PHE A 64 12.30 -7.61 -4.92
CA PHE A 64 12.43 -8.99 -4.44
C PHE A 64 12.19 -9.92 -5.61
N SER A 65 12.97 -11.00 -5.69
CA SER A 65 12.81 -12.02 -6.73
C SER A 65 13.19 -13.39 -6.18
N ASP A 66 12.46 -14.41 -6.61
CA ASP A 66 12.78 -15.82 -6.37
C ASP A 66 13.44 -16.49 -7.59
N GLY A 67 13.73 -15.70 -8.64
CA GLY A 67 14.28 -16.15 -9.91
C GLY A 67 13.22 -16.35 -11.00
N GLU A 68 11.98 -16.58 -10.64
CA GLU A 68 10.86 -16.73 -11.58
C GLU A 68 9.96 -15.49 -11.59
N ARG A 69 9.68 -14.94 -10.41
CA ARG A 69 8.82 -13.79 -10.22
C ARG A 69 9.54 -12.65 -9.54
N THR A 70 9.05 -11.46 -9.82
CA THR A 70 9.58 -10.23 -9.25
C THR A 70 8.46 -9.42 -8.62
N VAL A 71 8.73 -8.88 -7.43
CA VAL A 71 7.89 -7.92 -6.75
C VAL A 71 8.72 -6.69 -6.43
N ASP A 72 8.30 -5.55 -6.93
CA ASP A 72 8.86 -4.25 -6.61
C ASP A 72 8.01 -3.57 -5.55
N LEU A 73 8.56 -3.27 -4.39
CA LEU A 73 7.97 -2.30 -3.48
C LEU A 73 8.38 -0.90 -3.92
N VAL A 74 7.40 -0.09 -4.28
CA VAL A 74 7.63 1.25 -4.86
C VAL A 74 7.02 2.30 -3.95
N ASP A 75 7.83 3.29 -3.58
CA ASP A 75 7.37 4.47 -2.87
C ASP A 75 6.66 5.41 -3.86
N VAL A 76 5.37 5.61 -3.66
CA VAL A 76 4.59 6.54 -4.51
C VAL A 76 4.67 7.98 -4.02
N GLY A 77 5.42 8.23 -2.95
CA GLY A 77 5.59 9.55 -2.35
C GLY A 77 4.36 10.06 -1.61
N PRO A 78 4.44 11.29 -1.09
CA PRO A 78 3.34 11.92 -0.38
C PRO A 78 2.08 12.00 -1.25
N SER A 79 0.95 11.65 -0.68
CA SER A 79 -0.35 11.66 -1.34
C SER A 79 -1.38 12.42 -0.50
N PRO A 80 -2.57 12.79 -1.06
CA PRO A 80 -3.66 13.34 -0.26
C PRO A 80 -4.17 12.41 0.84
N HIS A 81 -3.87 11.09 0.75
CA HIS A 81 -4.29 10.10 1.72
C HIS A 81 -3.27 9.91 2.87
N ALA A 82 -1.99 9.78 2.55
CA ALA A 82 -0.91 9.64 3.54
C ALA A 82 0.44 10.07 2.94
N ASN A 83 1.37 10.48 3.80
CA ASN A 83 2.70 10.93 3.37
C ASN A 83 3.62 9.81 2.94
N GLU A 84 3.42 8.60 3.46
CA GLU A 84 4.30 7.46 3.31
C GLU A 84 3.51 6.25 2.84
N ILE A 85 3.54 5.94 1.55
CA ILE A 85 2.79 4.82 0.96
C ILE A 85 3.70 4.00 0.05
N LEU A 86 3.77 2.70 0.31
CA LEU A 86 4.34 1.71 -0.60
C LEU A 86 3.23 0.99 -1.35
N VAL A 87 3.44 0.79 -2.63
CA VAL A 87 2.67 -0.14 -3.46
C VAL A 87 3.56 -1.34 -3.82
N ALA A 88 2.94 -2.51 -4.02
CA ALA A 88 3.64 -3.67 -4.56
C ALA A 88 3.31 -3.78 -6.05
N TYR A 89 4.33 -3.72 -6.89
CA TYR A 89 4.20 -3.84 -8.34
C TYR A 89 4.79 -5.17 -8.82
N LEU A 90 4.01 -5.91 -9.57
CA LEU A 90 4.39 -7.17 -10.19
C LEU A 90 4.54 -6.93 -11.70
N PRO A 91 5.77 -6.74 -12.18
CA PRO A 91 6.01 -6.29 -13.56
C PRO A 91 5.59 -7.31 -14.62
N GLN A 92 5.79 -8.61 -14.38
CA GLN A 92 5.39 -9.67 -15.31
C GLN A 92 3.87 -9.73 -15.49
N GLU A 93 3.12 -9.51 -14.41
CA GLU A 93 1.65 -9.51 -14.39
C GLU A 93 1.05 -8.16 -14.75
N ARG A 94 1.87 -7.11 -14.87
CA ARG A 94 1.45 -5.71 -15.03
C ARG A 94 0.39 -5.31 -14.01
N LEU A 95 0.58 -5.79 -12.78
CA LEU A 95 -0.34 -5.62 -11.67
C LEU A 95 0.29 -4.76 -10.57
N VAL A 96 -0.46 -3.78 -10.08
CA VAL A 96 -0.13 -3.06 -8.86
C VAL A 96 -1.11 -3.42 -7.75
N PHE A 97 -0.57 -3.83 -6.59
CA PHE A 97 -1.33 -3.97 -5.35
C PHE A 97 -1.13 -2.71 -4.50
N GLN A 98 -2.22 -2.12 -4.07
CA GLN A 98 -2.23 -0.87 -3.33
C GLN A 98 -3.33 -0.83 -2.27
N ALA A 99 -3.24 0.13 -1.33
CA ALA A 99 -4.23 0.40 -0.32
C ALA A 99 -4.67 1.87 -0.41
N ASP A 100 -5.99 2.10 -0.53
CA ASP A 100 -6.66 3.41 -0.41
C ASP A 100 -6.34 4.47 -1.48
N LEU A 101 -5.59 4.08 -2.53
CA LEU A 101 -5.28 5.03 -3.60
C LEU A 101 -6.34 5.04 -4.71
N PHE A 102 -6.90 3.87 -5.03
CA PHE A 102 -8.02 3.68 -5.93
C PHE A 102 -8.76 2.39 -5.62
N GLY A 103 -10.08 2.44 -5.55
CA GLY A 103 -10.90 1.26 -5.31
C GLY A 103 -12.31 1.43 -5.84
N ILE A 104 -12.91 0.31 -6.27
CA ILE A 104 -14.32 0.22 -6.67
C ILE A 104 -14.95 -0.89 -5.83
N GLY A 105 -16.04 -0.57 -5.14
CA GLY A 105 -16.78 -1.53 -4.33
C GLY A 105 -17.37 -2.66 -5.18
N TRP A 106 -17.66 -3.78 -4.54
CA TRP A 106 -18.34 -4.90 -5.20
C TRP A 106 -19.76 -4.49 -5.59
N GLY A 107 -20.11 -4.72 -6.86
CA GLY A 107 -21.44 -4.39 -7.38
C GLY A 107 -21.75 -2.90 -7.50
N THR A 108 -20.76 -2.02 -7.29
CA THR A 108 -20.95 -0.58 -7.45
C THR A 108 -20.49 -0.07 -8.82
N PRO A 109 -21.09 1.01 -9.34
CA PRO A 109 -20.60 1.67 -10.56
C PRO A 109 -19.20 2.27 -10.35
N ILE A 110 -18.49 2.52 -11.43
CA ILE A 110 -17.22 3.23 -11.40
C ILE A 110 -17.48 4.67 -10.89
N PRO A 111 -16.91 5.09 -9.76
CA PRO A 111 -17.09 6.43 -9.22
C PRO A 111 -16.31 7.48 -10.04
N ALA A 112 -16.63 8.76 -9.89
CA ALA A 112 -15.72 9.83 -10.27
C ALA A 112 -14.46 9.79 -9.39
N ALA A 113 -13.29 10.04 -9.99
CA ALA A 113 -12.02 10.01 -9.27
C ALA A 113 -11.97 11.12 -8.22
N ASN A 114 -11.51 10.77 -7.03
CA ASN A 114 -11.16 11.73 -5.99
C ASN A 114 -9.69 12.21 -6.16
N THR A 115 -9.26 13.15 -5.34
CA THR A 115 -7.90 13.72 -5.39
C THR A 115 -6.81 12.66 -5.20
N THR A 116 -7.06 11.65 -4.38
CA THR A 116 -6.12 10.53 -4.15
C THR A 116 -5.96 9.67 -5.40
N SER A 117 -7.07 9.35 -6.08
CA SER A 117 -7.06 8.55 -7.32
C SER A 117 -6.40 9.31 -8.47
N VAL A 118 -6.62 10.62 -8.58
CA VAL A 118 -5.92 11.50 -9.55
C VAL A 118 -4.41 11.48 -9.29
N HIS A 119 -4.01 11.67 -8.04
CA HIS A 119 -2.62 11.62 -7.63
C HIS A 119 -1.99 10.25 -7.98
N PHE A 120 -2.67 9.16 -7.64
CA PHE A 120 -2.21 7.81 -7.93
C PHE A 120 -1.97 7.58 -9.42
N ALA A 121 -2.94 7.95 -10.29
CA ALA A 121 -2.80 7.82 -11.72
C ALA A 121 -1.57 8.58 -12.27
N LYS A 122 -1.37 9.81 -11.79
CA LYS A 122 -0.19 10.64 -12.11
C LYS A 122 1.11 9.94 -11.67
N ARG A 123 1.15 9.40 -10.44
CA ARG A 123 2.34 8.71 -9.93
C ARG A 123 2.68 7.45 -10.71
N LEU A 124 1.69 6.65 -11.13
CA LEU A 124 1.91 5.49 -11.99
C LEU A 124 2.62 5.89 -13.30
N GLN A 125 2.21 6.99 -13.90
CA GLN A 125 2.83 7.54 -15.12
C GLN A 125 4.25 8.04 -14.88
N GLU A 126 4.48 8.87 -13.85
CA GLU A 126 5.79 9.45 -13.51
C GLU A 126 6.82 8.39 -13.14
N LEU A 127 6.37 7.29 -12.50
CA LEU A 127 7.21 6.15 -12.12
C LEU A 127 7.41 5.15 -13.27
N GLY A 128 6.77 5.36 -14.43
CA GLY A 128 6.86 4.49 -15.60
C GLY A 128 6.29 3.10 -15.38
N LEU A 129 5.35 2.93 -14.43
CA LEU A 129 4.76 1.61 -14.13
C LEU A 129 3.73 1.23 -15.19
N GLN A 130 4.00 0.16 -15.90
CA GLN A 130 3.10 -0.40 -16.91
C GLN A 130 2.05 -1.26 -16.20
N VAL A 131 0.87 -0.70 -15.94
CA VAL A 131 -0.18 -1.32 -15.14
C VAL A 131 -1.41 -1.59 -15.98
N ASP A 132 -1.85 -2.84 -16.03
CA ASP A 132 -3.12 -3.26 -16.62
C ASP A 132 -4.18 -3.54 -15.55
N ARG A 133 -3.75 -4.04 -14.36
CA ARG A 133 -4.63 -4.41 -13.25
C ARG A 133 -4.21 -3.73 -11.95
N ILE A 134 -5.20 -3.35 -11.18
CA ILE A 134 -5.02 -2.68 -9.89
C ILE A 134 -5.77 -3.51 -8.84
N ALA A 135 -5.04 -4.20 -7.99
CA ALA A 135 -5.59 -4.88 -6.84
C ALA A 135 -5.63 -3.92 -5.65
N ALA A 136 -6.79 -3.77 -5.05
CA ALA A 136 -7.01 -2.90 -3.90
C ALA A 136 -7.24 -3.72 -2.64
N VAL A 137 -6.84 -3.21 -1.48
CA VAL A 137 -7.22 -3.79 -0.18
C VAL A 137 -8.73 -3.67 0.04
N HIS A 138 -9.30 -2.53 -0.33
CA HIS A 138 -10.74 -2.29 -0.24
C HIS A 138 -11.40 -2.33 -1.61
N GLY A 139 -12.38 -3.22 -1.78
CA GLY A 139 -13.12 -3.39 -3.03
C GLY A 139 -12.60 -4.54 -3.90
N ARG A 140 -12.92 -4.48 -5.18
CA ARG A 140 -12.52 -5.50 -6.16
C ARG A 140 -11.24 -5.13 -6.90
N THR A 141 -10.61 -6.10 -7.52
CA THR A 141 -9.57 -5.83 -8.53
C THR A 141 -10.19 -5.07 -9.70
N THR A 142 -9.50 -4.03 -10.12
CA THR A 142 -9.90 -3.13 -11.20
C THR A 142 -8.86 -3.13 -12.32
N THR A 143 -9.17 -2.45 -13.41
CA THR A 143 -8.29 -2.30 -14.57
C THR A 143 -7.78 -0.87 -14.69
N ARG A 144 -6.74 -0.68 -15.49
CA ARG A 144 -6.26 0.66 -15.87
C ARG A 144 -7.35 1.47 -16.58
N ALA A 145 -8.14 0.82 -17.45
CA ALA A 145 -9.23 1.46 -18.18
C ALA A 145 -10.31 2.00 -17.23
N GLU A 146 -10.64 1.27 -16.16
CA GLU A 146 -11.60 1.74 -15.15
C GLU A 146 -11.09 2.93 -14.35
N LEU A 147 -9.78 2.98 -14.06
CA LEU A 147 -9.17 4.17 -13.46
C LEU A 147 -9.28 5.38 -14.41
N GLU A 148 -9.01 5.19 -15.70
CA GLU A 148 -9.13 6.25 -16.72
C GLU A 148 -10.57 6.73 -16.89
N GLU A 149 -11.55 5.82 -16.89
CA GLU A 149 -12.98 6.18 -16.87
C GLU A 149 -13.35 7.01 -15.63
N SER A 150 -12.85 6.61 -14.46
CA SER A 150 -13.05 7.34 -13.20
C SER A 150 -12.51 8.78 -13.28
N LEU A 151 -11.31 8.95 -13.86
CA LEU A 151 -10.71 10.26 -14.11
C LEU A 151 -11.52 11.12 -15.08
N GLY A 152 -12.03 10.52 -16.15
CA GLY A 152 -12.90 11.21 -17.11
C GLY A 152 -14.20 11.72 -16.49
N LYS A 153 -14.81 10.98 -15.56
CA LYS A 153 -16.00 11.42 -14.82
C LYS A 153 -15.74 12.62 -13.91
N GLN A 154 -14.54 12.74 -13.33
CA GLN A 154 -14.17 13.91 -12.53
C GLN A 154 -14.11 15.19 -13.38
N VAL A 155 -13.50 15.13 -14.56
CA VAL A 155 -13.42 16.29 -15.48
C VAL A 155 -14.82 16.75 -15.89
N ALA A 156 -15.73 15.82 -16.19
CA ALA A 156 -17.11 16.14 -16.57
C ALA A 156 -17.93 16.78 -15.43
N ALA A 157 -17.63 16.45 -14.17
CA ALA A 157 -18.32 17.02 -13.02
C ALA A 157 -17.83 18.43 -12.64
N THR A 158 -16.70 18.88 -13.20
CA THR A 158 -16.07 20.18 -12.90
C THR A 158 -16.38 21.23 -13.97
N GLN A 159 -17.05 20.87 -15.07
CA GLN A 159 -17.57 21.75 -16.13
C GLN A 159 -19.04 22.08 -15.94
#